data_23e5bb09e455bb036e68bdd4a1eeb87f
#
_entry.id   23e5bb09e455bb036e68bdd4a1eeb87f
#
_cell.length_a   1.000
_cell.length_b   1.000
_cell.length_c   1.000
_cell.angle_alpha   90.00
_cell.angle_beta   90.00
_cell.angle_gamma   90.00
#
_symmetry.space_group_name_H-M   'P 1'
#
loop_
_entity.id
_entity.type
_entity.pdbx_description
1 polymer ?
#
loop_
_entity_poly.entity_id
_entity_poly.type
_entity_poly.pdbx_seq_one_letter_code
_entity_poly.pdbx_strand_id
1 'polypeptide(L)'
;LGIIANEKFGKEIDLGKITLMGLYHDANEIITGDMPTPVKYYDEEIQKAYKKVERVASVTLLNQLPDYMQPYYREIFLEQSGEEALWRLVKGADKLSALIKCIEEKKAGNSEFSTAYETILESLKQMKLLEVDVFMEVFLPSYTKTLDDIQKK
;
A
#
# COMPACT_ATOMS: atom_id res chain seq x y z
N LEU A 1 2.19 -3.34 9.53
CA LEU A 1 0.77 -3.35 9.90
C LEU A 1 0.30 -4.71 10.38
N GLY A 2 0.67 -5.82 9.72
CA GLY A 2 0.27 -7.17 10.14
C GLY A 2 0.66 -7.53 11.57
N ILE A 3 1.88 -7.19 12.00
CA ILE A 3 2.31 -7.37 13.41
C ILE A 3 1.45 -6.54 14.37
N ILE A 4 1.16 -5.27 14.02
CA ILE A 4 0.27 -4.42 14.84
C ILE A 4 -1.12 -5.05 14.95
N ALA A 5 -1.65 -5.59 13.83
CA ALA A 5 -2.93 -6.28 13.81
C ALA A 5 -2.97 -7.46 14.77
N ASN A 6 -1.94 -8.30 14.77
CA ASN A 6 -1.86 -9.49 15.62
C ASN A 6 -1.63 -9.11 17.09
N GLU A 7 -0.63 -8.30 17.38
CA GLU A 7 -0.20 -8.03 18.76
C GLU A 7 -1.13 -7.06 19.52
N LYS A 8 -1.71 -6.08 18.82
CA LYS A 8 -2.55 -5.07 19.46
C LYS A 8 -4.05 -5.38 19.38
N PHE A 9 -4.48 -6.08 18.33
CA PHE A 9 -5.91 -6.28 18.06
C PHE A 9 -6.30 -7.75 18.02
N GLY A 10 -5.38 -8.67 18.31
CA GLY A 10 -5.64 -10.11 18.38
C GLY A 10 -6.12 -10.70 17.05
N LYS A 11 -5.73 -10.11 15.91
CA LYS A 11 -6.04 -10.64 14.60
C LYS A 11 -5.02 -11.73 14.25
N GLU A 12 -5.46 -12.74 13.53
CA GLU A 12 -4.61 -13.86 13.12
C GLU A 12 -4.16 -13.67 11.66
N ILE A 13 -3.43 -12.58 11.40
CA ILE A 13 -2.91 -12.26 10.07
C ILE A 13 -1.72 -13.15 9.78
N ASP A 14 -1.74 -13.87 8.65
CA ASP A 14 -0.55 -14.54 8.11
C ASP A 14 0.46 -13.48 7.64
N LEU A 15 1.54 -13.33 8.42
CA LEU A 15 2.58 -12.33 8.18
C LEU A 15 3.38 -12.64 6.91
N GLY A 16 3.54 -13.92 6.56
CA GLY A 16 4.22 -14.32 5.32
C GLY A 16 3.39 -13.91 4.11
N LYS A 17 2.11 -14.26 4.10
CA LYS A 17 1.18 -13.92 3.02
C LYS A 17 1.05 -12.41 2.83
N ILE A 18 0.79 -11.65 3.88
CA ILE A 18 0.61 -10.19 3.75
C ILE A 18 1.90 -9.49 3.30
N THR A 19 3.07 -10.02 3.68
CA THR A 19 4.35 -9.48 3.21
C THR A 19 4.52 -9.70 1.70
N LEU A 20 4.20 -10.89 1.20
CA LEU A 20 4.23 -11.17 -0.24
C LEU A 20 3.19 -10.32 -0.99
N MET A 21 1.97 -10.18 -0.46
CA MET A 21 0.96 -9.30 -1.04
C MET A 21 1.46 -7.85 -1.15
N GLY A 22 2.10 -7.33 -0.09
CA GLY A 22 2.68 -5.98 -0.09
C GLY A 22 3.85 -5.85 -1.07
N LEU A 23 4.69 -6.88 -1.23
CA LEU A 23 5.81 -6.87 -2.16
C LEU A 23 5.35 -6.85 -3.63
N TYR A 24 4.25 -7.53 -3.94
CA TYR A 24 3.79 -7.74 -5.31
C TYR A 24 2.50 -6.95 -5.66
N HIS A 25 1.99 -6.07 -4.77
CA HIS A 25 0.71 -5.41 -4.99
C HIS A 25 0.61 -4.60 -6.29
N ASP A 26 1.74 -4.04 -6.74
CA ASP A 26 1.87 -3.26 -7.98
C ASP A 26 2.56 -4.03 -9.12
N ALA A 27 2.73 -5.36 -9.00
CA ALA A 27 3.42 -6.15 -10.02
C ALA A 27 2.77 -6.03 -11.41
N ASN A 28 1.46 -5.80 -11.49
CA ASN A 28 0.73 -5.54 -12.72
C ASN A 28 1.23 -4.29 -13.47
N GLU A 29 1.81 -3.33 -12.78
CA GLU A 29 2.35 -2.10 -13.36
C GLU A 29 3.57 -2.34 -14.27
N ILE A 30 4.20 -3.52 -14.20
CA ILE A 30 5.18 -3.98 -15.20
C ILE A 30 4.57 -3.96 -16.61
N ILE A 31 3.26 -4.23 -16.73
CA ILE A 31 2.53 -4.27 -18.01
C ILE A 31 1.80 -2.96 -18.27
N THR A 32 1.11 -2.41 -17.26
CA THR A 32 0.24 -1.24 -17.43
C THR A 32 0.99 0.09 -17.35
N GLY A 33 2.15 0.12 -16.72
CA GLY A 33 2.74 1.34 -16.18
C GLY A 33 1.93 1.86 -14.99
N ASP A 34 2.54 2.77 -14.23
CA ASP A 34 1.83 3.49 -13.17
C ASP A 34 0.98 4.62 -13.78
N MET A 35 -0.30 4.64 -13.46
CA MET A 35 -1.20 5.70 -13.92
C MET A 35 -1.23 6.85 -12.91
N PRO A 36 -0.94 8.09 -13.35
CA PRO A 36 -1.00 9.24 -12.45
C PRO A 36 -2.33 9.34 -11.70
N THR A 37 -2.26 9.50 -10.40
CA THR A 37 -3.42 9.54 -9.49
C THR A 37 -4.55 10.46 -9.97
N PRO A 38 -4.28 11.70 -10.48
CA PRO A 38 -5.35 12.56 -10.98
C PRO A 38 -6.13 11.99 -12.16
N VAL A 39 -5.48 11.15 -12.97
CA VAL A 39 -6.13 10.49 -14.12
C VAL A 39 -6.88 9.24 -13.65
N LYS A 40 -6.26 8.42 -12.79
CA LYS A 40 -6.84 7.18 -12.25
C LYS A 40 -8.16 7.42 -11.51
N TYR A 41 -8.30 8.56 -10.86
CA TYR A 41 -9.47 8.94 -10.05
C TYR A 41 -10.28 10.09 -10.65
N TYR A 42 -10.15 10.36 -11.95
CA TYR A 42 -10.86 11.44 -12.62
C TYR A 42 -12.40 11.28 -12.54
N ASP A 43 -12.88 10.09 -12.84
CA ASP A 43 -14.28 9.69 -12.66
C ASP A 43 -14.41 8.18 -12.38
N GLU A 44 -15.63 7.74 -12.06
CA GLU A 44 -15.91 6.34 -11.75
C GLU A 44 -15.75 5.39 -12.94
N GLU A 45 -16.00 5.86 -14.18
CA GLU A 45 -15.89 5.02 -15.38
C GLU A 45 -14.41 4.70 -15.66
N ILE A 46 -13.55 5.72 -15.61
CA ILE A 46 -12.09 5.56 -15.75
C ILE A 46 -11.56 4.63 -14.67
N GLN A 47 -11.98 4.84 -13.41
CA GLN A 47 -11.56 4.00 -12.30
C GLN A 47 -11.94 2.52 -12.50
N LYS A 48 -13.20 2.27 -12.92
CA LYS A 48 -13.69 0.91 -13.18
C LYS A 48 -13.00 0.28 -14.41
N ALA A 49 -12.77 1.06 -15.46
CA ALA A 49 -12.06 0.59 -16.65
C ALA A 49 -10.61 0.23 -16.30
N TYR A 50 -9.91 1.09 -15.55
CA TYR A 50 -8.53 0.85 -15.16
C TYR A 50 -8.39 -0.38 -14.25
N LYS A 51 -9.28 -0.60 -13.28
CA LYS A 51 -9.30 -1.83 -12.49
C LYS A 51 -9.42 -3.10 -13.33
N LYS A 52 -10.16 -3.04 -14.46
CA LYS A 52 -10.21 -4.18 -15.38
C LYS A 52 -8.86 -4.39 -16.08
N VAL A 53 -8.19 -3.32 -16.47
CA VAL A 53 -6.85 -3.38 -17.09
C VAL A 53 -5.85 -3.95 -16.09
N GLU A 54 -5.82 -3.47 -14.86
CA GLU A 54 -4.97 -4.00 -13.78
C GLU A 54 -5.20 -5.50 -13.57
N ARG A 55 -6.47 -5.92 -13.54
CA ARG A 55 -6.80 -7.34 -13.40
C ARG A 55 -6.31 -8.18 -14.58
N VAL A 56 -6.47 -7.70 -15.81
CA VAL A 56 -5.97 -8.40 -17.01
C VAL A 56 -4.45 -8.51 -16.95
N ALA A 57 -3.75 -7.46 -16.57
CA ALA A 57 -2.31 -7.45 -16.40
C ALA A 57 -1.84 -8.45 -15.34
N SER A 58 -2.50 -8.49 -14.17
CA SER A 58 -2.21 -9.46 -13.11
C SER A 58 -2.39 -10.91 -13.57
N VAL A 59 -3.47 -11.21 -14.31
CA VAL A 59 -3.71 -12.54 -14.89
C VAL A 59 -2.66 -12.87 -15.95
N THR A 60 -2.25 -11.89 -16.76
CA THR A 60 -1.21 -12.08 -17.78
C THR A 60 0.13 -12.44 -17.13
N LEU A 61 0.53 -11.73 -16.08
CA LEU A 61 1.74 -12.06 -15.32
C LEU A 61 1.66 -13.45 -14.70
N LEU A 62 0.53 -13.78 -14.08
CA LEU A 62 0.31 -15.09 -13.48
C LEU A 62 0.49 -16.22 -14.49
N ASN A 63 -0.05 -16.04 -15.70
CA ASN A 63 0.03 -17.05 -16.77
C ASN A 63 1.44 -17.20 -17.39
N GLN A 64 2.37 -16.28 -17.11
CA GLN A 64 3.78 -16.42 -17.51
C GLN A 64 4.57 -17.32 -16.55
N LEU A 65 4.03 -17.57 -15.36
CA LEU A 65 4.67 -18.45 -14.39
C LEU A 65 4.46 -19.93 -14.79
N PRO A 66 5.43 -20.81 -14.49
CA PRO A 66 5.23 -22.25 -14.61
C PRO A 66 3.97 -22.71 -13.85
N ASP A 67 3.25 -23.69 -14.39
CA ASP A 67 1.96 -24.14 -13.86
C ASP A 67 2.00 -24.49 -12.37
N TYR A 68 3.11 -25.08 -11.90
CA TYR A 68 3.26 -25.44 -10.48
C TYR A 68 3.41 -24.23 -9.54
N MET A 69 3.75 -23.05 -10.05
CA MET A 69 3.87 -21.81 -9.27
C MET A 69 2.57 -21.01 -9.26
N GLN A 70 1.76 -21.10 -10.32
CA GLN A 70 0.57 -20.26 -10.47
C GLN A 70 -0.39 -20.32 -9.28
N PRO A 71 -0.69 -21.47 -8.64
CA PRO A 71 -1.60 -21.51 -7.49
C PRO A 71 -1.15 -20.63 -6.33
N TYR A 72 0.16 -20.59 -6.04
CA TYR A 72 0.73 -19.78 -4.95
C TYR A 72 0.66 -18.27 -5.24
N TYR A 73 0.98 -17.88 -6.47
CA TYR A 73 0.96 -16.45 -6.84
C TYR A 73 -0.43 -15.92 -7.16
N ARG A 74 -1.39 -16.79 -7.48
CA ARG A 74 -2.78 -16.40 -7.69
C ARG A 74 -3.37 -15.68 -6.47
N GLU A 75 -3.11 -16.18 -5.29
CA GLU A 75 -3.57 -15.60 -4.03
C GLU A 75 -2.86 -14.29 -3.66
N ILE A 76 -1.70 -14.03 -4.28
CA ILE A 76 -0.92 -12.82 -4.07
C ILE A 76 -1.27 -11.72 -5.08
N PHE A 77 -1.45 -12.09 -6.35
CA PHE A 77 -1.73 -11.13 -7.44
C PHE A 77 -3.20 -10.76 -7.59
N LEU A 78 -4.10 -11.63 -7.15
CA LEU A 78 -5.54 -11.46 -7.35
C LEU A 78 -6.26 -11.48 -6.01
N GLU A 79 -7.04 -10.44 -5.75
CA GLU A 79 -7.89 -10.38 -4.57
C GLU A 79 -8.86 -11.57 -4.57
N GLN A 80 -8.78 -12.39 -3.52
CA GLN A 80 -9.66 -13.53 -3.30
C GLN A 80 -10.82 -13.13 -2.40
N SER A 81 -11.94 -13.81 -2.57
CA SER A 81 -13.10 -13.63 -1.67
C SER A 81 -12.74 -13.99 -0.23
N GLY A 82 -13.05 -13.12 0.70
CA GLY A 82 -12.73 -13.29 2.13
C GLY A 82 -11.37 -12.70 2.54
N GLU A 83 -10.61 -12.13 1.62
CA GLU A 83 -9.29 -11.51 1.89
C GLU A 83 -9.32 -9.97 1.85
N GLU A 84 -10.50 -9.38 1.80
CA GLU A 84 -10.67 -7.92 1.71
C GLU A 84 -9.96 -7.19 2.86
N ALA A 85 -9.91 -7.82 4.04
CA ALA A 85 -9.21 -7.25 5.20
C ALA A 85 -7.69 -7.19 4.99
N LEU A 86 -7.09 -8.22 4.37
CA LEU A 86 -5.66 -8.24 4.04
C LEU A 86 -5.33 -7.17 3.00
N TRP A 87 -6.10 -7.10 1.92
CA TRP A 87 -5.92 -6.09 0.89
C TRP A 87 -6.10 -4.66 1.41
N ARG A 88 -7.01 -4.46 2.37
CA ARG A 88 -7.13 -3.15 3.04
C ARG A 88 -5.86 -2.79 3.81
N LEU A 89 -5.22 -3.73 4.50
CA LEU A 89 -3.95 -3.51 5.18
C LEU A 89 -2.81 -3.22 4.19
N VAL A 90 -2.75 -3.93 3.06
CA VAL A 90 -1.78 -3.66 1.98
C VAL A 90 -1.97 -2.25 1.43
N LYS A 91 -3.18 -1.85 1.09
CA LYS A 91 -3.48 -0.48 0.63
C LYS A 91 -3.18 0.59 1.69
N GLY A 92 -3.37 0.26 2.97
CA GLY A 92 -2.97 1.13 4.08
C GLY A 92 -1.45 1.30 4.15
N ALA A 93 -0.69 0.22 3.95
CA ALA A 93 0.77 0.25 3.93
C ALA A 93 1.31 1.04 2.74
N ASP A 94 0.74 0.87 1.55
CA ASP A 94 1.06 1.65 0.35
C ASP A 94 0.88 3.16 0.59
N LYS A 95 -0.30 3.55 1.09
CA LYS A 95 -0.56 4.96 1.42
C LYS A 95 0.35 5.52 2.51
N LEU A 96 0.73 4.71 3.52
CA LEU A 96 1.71 5.12 4.53
C LEU A 96 3.09 5.32 3.90
N SER A 97 3.50 4.46 2.97
CA SER A 97 4.75 4.61 2.21
C SER A 97 4.76 5.92 1.43
N ALA A 98 3.68 6.24 0.74
CA ALA A 98 3.52 7.51 0.02
C ALA A 98 3.55 8.73 0.97
N LEU A 99 2.93 8.63 2.16
CA LEU A 99 2.98 9.69 3.18
C LEU A 99 4.40 9.90 3.69
N ILE A 100 5.13 8.82 3.97
CA ILE A 100 6.53 8.88 4.39
C ILE A 100 7.37 9.56 3.30
N LYS A 101 7.16 9.20 2.04
CA LYS A 101 7.84 9.87 0.91
C LYS A 101 7.59 11.38 0.90
N CYS A 102 6.35 11.83 1.12
CA CYS A 102 6.06 13.26 1.22
C CYS A 102 6.80 13.95 2.38
N ILE A 103 6.96 13.26 3.53
CA ILE A 103 7.73 13.76 4.66
C ILE A 103 9.21 13.91 4.28
N GLU A 104 9.79 12.91 3.62
CA GLU A 104 11.18 12.92 3.16
C GLU A 104 11.45 14.05 2.17
N GLU A 105 10.56 14.24 1.18
CA GLU A 105 10.66 15.33 0.21
C GLU A 105 10.60 16.70 0.88
N LYS A 106 9.69 16.88 1.83
CA LYS A 106 9.60 18.11 2.63
C LYS A 106 10.88 18.37 3.41
N LYS A 107 11.49 17.35 4.01
CA LYS A 107 12.79 17.46 4.70
C LYS A 107 13.91 17.84 3.74
N ALA A 108 13.87 17.37 2.51
CA ALA A 108 14.82 17.73 1.47
C ALA A 108 14.58 19.15 0.90
N GLY A 109 13.58 19.89 1.39
CA GLY A 109 13.24 21.24 0.93
C GLY A 109 12.32 21.28 -0.29
N ASN A 110 11.78 20.15 -0.71
CA ASN A 110 10.84 20.07 -1.82
C ASN A 110 9.40 20.29 -1.32
N SER A 111 8.79 21.40 -1.69
CA SER A 111 7.42 21.77 -1.28
C SER A 111 6.32 21.29 -2.24
N GLU A 112 6.67 20.72 -3.38
CA GLU A 112 5.69 20.28 -4.41
C GLU A 112 4.75 19.18 -3.90
N PHE A 113 5.17 18.42 -2.89
CA PHE A 113 4.39 17.32 -2.30
C PHE A 113 3.46 17.74 -1.15
N SER A 114 3.33 19.04 -0.86
CA SER A 114 2.51 19.51 0.28
C SER A 114 1.03 19.14 0.14
N THR A 115 0.44 19.36 -1.03
CA THR A 115 -0.95 18.99 -1.32
C THR A 115 -1.14 17.46 -1.31
N ALA A 116 -0.18 16.72 -1.86
CA ALA A 116 -0.20 15.26 -1.83
C ALA A 116 -0.17 14.73 -0.40
N TYR A 117 0.67 15.29 0.47
CA TYR A 117 0.71 14.95 1.90
C TYR A 117 -0.66 15.06 2.56
N GLU A 118 -1.35 16.20 2.40
CA GLU A 118 -2.67 16.44 3.00
C GLU A 118 -3.72 15.46 2.46
N THR A 119 -3.74 15.25 1.15
CA THR A 119 -4.68 14.33 0.49
C THR A 119 -4.48 12.89 0.95
N ILE A 120 -3.22 12.43 1.05
CA ILE A 120 -2.90 11.07 1.50
C ILE A 120 -3.27 10.90 2.98
N LEU A 121 -2.95 11.88 3.82
CA LEU A 121 -3.27 11.86 5.25
C LEU A 121 -4.78 11.76 5.47
N GLU A 122 -5.57 12.54 4.74
CA GLU A 122 -7.04 12.46 4.83
C GLU A 122 -7.56 11.10 4.33
N SER A 123 -7.01 10.59 3.24
CA SER A 123 -7.36 9.26 2.73
C SER A 123 -7.05 8.14 3.73
N LEU A 124 -5.92 8.21 4.45
CA LEU A 124 -5.57 7.26 5.51
C LEU A 124 -6.59 7.29 6.66
N LYS A 125 -6.98 8.48 7.12
CA LYS A 125 -8.02 8.65 8.15
C LYS A 125 -9.36 8.05 7.73
N GLN A 126 -9.74 8.26 6.46
CA GLN A 126 -11.00 7.72 5.91
C GLN A 126 -11.01 6.19 5.81
N MET A 127 -9.85 5.55 5.75
CA MET A 127 -9.76 4.08 5.75
C MET A 127 -10.25 3.45 7.05
N LYS A 128 -10.23 4.19 8.18
CA LYS A 128 -10.64 3.71 9.50
C LYS A 128 -9.98 2.37 9.86
N LEU A 129 -8.66 2.29 9.67
CA LEU A 129 -7.83 1.13 10.01
C LEU A 129 -7.06 1.43 11.30
N LEU A 130 -7.39 0.75 12.37
CA LEU A 130 -6.75 0.94 13.68
C LEU A 130 -5.23 0.69 13.61
N GLU A 131 -4.79 -0.24 12.76
CA GLU A 131 -3.37 -0.53 12.54
C GLU A 131 -2.63 0.66 11.93
N VAL A 132 -3.29 1.40 11.05
CA VAL A 132 -2.77 2.63 10.45
C VAL A 132 -2.69 3.73 11.50
N ASP A 133 -3.72 3.89 12.33
CA ASP A 133 -3.74 4.88 13.42
C ASP A 133 -2.58 4.65 14.40
N VAL A 134 -2.37 3.39 14.81
CA VAL A 134 -1.22 3.01 15.67
C VAL A 134 0.11 3.29 14.98
N PHE A 135 0.24 2.99 13.69
CA PHE A 135 1.47 3.28 12.95
C PHE A 135 1.75 4.78 12.90
N MET A 136 0.74 5.58 12.59
CA MET A 136 0.87 7.04 12.51
C MET A 136 1.23 7.65 13.87
N GLU A 137 0.66 7.14 14.95
CA GLU A 137 0.95 7.63 16.31
C GLU A 137 2.36 7.25 16.78
N VAL A 138 2.74 5.99 16.61
CA VAL A 138 3.95 5.42 17.24
C VAL A 138 5.18 5.55 16.35
N PHE A 139 5.06 5.29 15.05
CA PHE A 139 6.21 5.15 14.15
C PHE A 139 6.43 6.38 13.26
N LEU A 140 5.35 7.02 12.78
CA LEU A 140 5.47 8.13 11.84
C LEU A 140 6.31 9.31 12.38
N PRO A 141 6.26 9.68 13.68
CA PRO A 141 7.10 10.74 14.22
C PRO A 141 8.61 10.51 14.04
N SER A 142 9.05 9.26 13.92
CA SER A 142 10.46 8.93 13.72
C SER A 142 10.97 9.39 12.34
N TYR A 143 10.12 9.44 11.34
CA TYR A 143 10.50 9.89 9.99
C TYR A 143 10.71 11.40 9.87
N THR A 144 10.23 12.17 10.85
CA THR A 144 10.49 13.62 10.91
C THR A 144 11.80 13.97 11.59
N LYS A 145 12.42 13.03 12.34
CA LYS A 145 13.67 13.21 13.08
C LYS A 145 14.89 13.16 12.15
N THR A 146 15.95 13.83 12.56
CA THR A 146 17.28 13.68 11.94
C THR A 146 17.98 12.42 12.47
N LEU A 147 19.04 11.98 11.80
CA LEU A 147 19.86 10.86 12.30
C LEU A 147 20.44 11.17 13.67
N ASP A 148 20.86 12.41 13.93
CA ASP A 148 21.39 12.84 15.21
C ASP A 148 20.34 12.79 16.33
N ASP A 149 19.07 13.09 16.02
CA ASP A 149 17.97 13.01 16.99
C ASP A 149 17.62 11.56 17.34
N ILE A 150 17.78 10.63 16.41
CA ILE A 150 17.53 9.20 16.63
C ILE A 150 18.62 8.58 17.51
N GLN A 151 19.86 9.10 17.43
CA GLN A 151 20.99 8.59 18.22
C GLN A 151 21.04 9.12 19.67
N LYS A 152 20.35 10.23 19.95
CA LYS A 152 20.21 10.74 21.33
C LYS A 152 19.21 9.84 22.08
N LYS A 153 19.75 8.93 22.92
CA LYS A 153 18.98 8.21 23.92
C LYS A 153 18.65 9.09 25.11
#